data_3e8a0d87c325fb3874ad6942bd9d68a3
#
_entry.id   3e8a0d87c325fb3874ad6942bd9d68a3
#
_cell.length_a   1.000
_cell.length_b   1.000
_cell.length_c   1.000
_cell.angle_alpha   90.00
_cell.angle_beta   90.00
_cell.angle_gamma   90.00
#
_symmetry.space_group_name_H-M   'P 1'
#
loop_
_entity.id
_entity.type
_entity.pdbx_description
1 polymer ?
#
loop_
_entity_poly.entity_id
_entity_poly.type
_entity_poly.pdbx_seq_one_letter_code
_entity_poly.pdbx_strand_id
1 'polypeptide(L)'
;MATRVLIGALRKTTSRLPTCRFLSVSPVSRFASTLVIAEHEGGSIKAPSLSAVEAAKSLDKDNSISMLLAGSGHSLQEAAANAVSCHPSVSKVLVADSDRFIHPLAEPWAKLIQLVQQRENFSHIVVASGSFGKNILPRAAALLDVSPVTDVIGISESTTFVRPIYAGNALCTVRYTGAHPCMLTIRSTSFQVQPYSTDSKAHKAPISQVDLSTFEEADTIGKSQYVKLTSQDSERPDLGNSRIVVTGGRGLKSAENFKMLEKLAEKLGAAVGATRAAVDAGFVPNDLQVGQTGKIVAPELYMAFGVSGAIQHLAGMRDSKVIVAVNRDADAPIFQVNSLSLSLSLGYLMGTEIKDSSCGFILNANGYKSS
;
A
#
# COMPACT_ATOMS: atom_id res chain seq x y z
N MET A 1 70.63 -27.31 -39.19
CA MET A 1 69.41 -28.04 -38.84
C MET A 1 68.25 -27.05 -38.88
N ALA A 2 67.43 -27.14 -39.90
CA ALA A 2 66.39 -26.18 -40.19
C ALA A 2 65.04 -26.76 -39.80
N THR A 3 64.34 -26.08 -38.92
CA THR A 3 62.95 -26.44 -38.51
C THR A 3 61.96 -25.57 -39.29
N ARG A 4 61.27 -26.21 -40.24
CA ARG A 4 60.19 -25.60 -41.03
C ARG A 4 58.97 -25.46 -40.16
N VAL A 5 58.41 -24.24 -39.98
CA VAL A 5 57.10 -23.97 -39.40
C VAL A 5 56.09 -23.98 -40.55
N LEU A 6 55.08 -24.89 -40.44
CA LEU A 6 53.95 -24.93 -41.36
C LEU A 6 52.87 -23.92 -40.82
N ILE A 7 52.59 -22.92 -41.66
CA ILE A 7 51.48 -22.00 -41.44
C ILE A 7 50.22 -22.58 -42.11
N GLY A 8 49.31 -23.10 -41.33
CA GLY A 8 47.98 -23.57 -41.78
C GLY A 8 47.05 -22.39 -42.03
N ALA A 9 46.57 -22.27 -43.26
CA ALA A 9 45.59 -21.28 -43.65
C ALA A 9 44.21 -21.58 -43.04
N LEU A 10 43.78 -20.77 -42.08
CA LEU A 10 42.39 -20.75 -41.57
C LEU A 10 41.49 -20.08 -42.59
N ARG A 11 40.69 -20.87 -43.29
CA ARG A 11 39.52 -20.39 -44.06
C ARG A 11 38.50 -19.79 -43.13
N LYS A 12 38.26 -18.47 -43.20
CA LYS A 12 37.15 -17.78 -42.60
C LYS A 12 35.87 -18.17 -43.34
N THR A 13 35.07 -19.07 -42.75
CA THR A 13 33.67 -19.25 -43.11
C THR A 13 32.89 -18.17 -42.43
N THR A 14 32.50 -17.13 -43.14
CA THR A 14 31.55 -16.13 -42.70
C THR A 14 30.13 -16.77 -42.78
N SER A 15 29.66 -17.35 -41.69
CA SER A 15 28.26 -17.65 -41.52
C SER A 15 27.50 -16.33 -41.33
N ARG A 16 26.74 -15.93 -42.33
CA ARG A 16 25.76 -14.84 -42.20
C ARG A 16 24.71 -15.29 -41.21
N LEU A 17 24.70 -14.70 -39.99
CA LEU A 17 23.60 -14.78 -39.07
C LEU A 17 22.36 -14.17 -39.76
N PRO A 18 21.19 -14.82 -39.64
CA PRO A 18 19.97 -14.22 -40.15
C PRO A 18 19.70 -12.94 -39.38
N THR A 19 19.66 -11.82 -40.06
CA THR A 19 19.18 -10.54 -39.56
C THR A 19 17.75 -10.75 -39.11
N CYS A 20 17.48 -10.88 -37.79
CA CYS A 20 16.18 -10.68 -37.25
C CYS A 20 15.71 -9.28 -37.65
N ARG A 21 14.81 -9.22 -38.62
CA ARG A 21 14.03 -8.03 -38.90
C ARG A 21 13.19 -7.79 -37.63
N PHE A 22 13.63 -6.90 -36.78
CA PHE A 22 12.74 -6.26 -35.83
C PHE A 22 11.67 -5.60 -36.70
N LEU A 23 10.50 -6.22 -36.72
CA LEU A 23 9.26 -5.54 -37.13
C LEU A 23 9.12 -4.38 -36.16
N SER A 24 9.44 -3.17 -36.61
CA SER A 24 9.06 -1.95 -35.93
C SER A 24 7.53 -1.92 -35.92
N VAL A 25 6.95 -2.46 -34.87
CA VAL A 25 5.53 -2.20 -34.56
C VAL A 25 5.49 -0.72 -34.28
N SER A 26 4.96 0.06 -35.21
CA SER A 26 4.64 1.47 -34.99
C SER A 26 3.90 1.56 -33.67
N PRO A 27 4.26 2.48 -32.76
CA PRO A 27 3.46 2.69 -31.56
C PRO A 27 2.10 3.21 -32.02
N VAL A 28 1.13 2.31 -32.15
CA VAL A 28 -0.27 2.73 -32.13
C VAL A 28 -0.41 3.44 -30.82
N SER A 29 -0.68 4.73 -30.87
CA SER A 29 -1.04 5.54 -29.71
C SER A 29 -2.26 4.88 -29.07
N ARG A 30 -2.01 3.90 -28.20
CA ARG A 30 -3.05 3.31 -27.38
C ARG A 30 -3.23 4.26 -26.21
N PHE A 31 -4.42 4.80 -26.09
CA PHE A 31 -4.85 5.49 -24.87
C PHE A 31 -4.45 4.60 -23.68
N ALA A 32 -3.90 5.22 -22.64
CA ALA A 32 -3.53 4.49 -21.44
C ALA A 32 -4.79 3.80 -20.89
N SER A 33 -4.67 2.51 -20.60
CA SER A 33 -5.72 1.72 -19.98
C SER A 33 -5.17 1.09 -18.72
N THR A 34 -5.82 1.33 -17.58
CA THR A 34 -5.33 0.90 -16.27
C THR A 34 -6.33 -0.01 -15.60
N LEU A 35 -5.85 -1.15 -15.12
CA LEU A 35 -6.58 -2.02 -14.22
C LEU A 35 -6.26 -1.68 -12.78
N VAL A 36 -7.25 -1.28 -12.00
CA VAL A 36 -7.14 -1.11 -10.55
C VAL A 36 -7.68 -2.36 -9.88
N ILE A 37 -6.85 -3.03 -9.08
CA ILE A 37 -7.28 -4.17 -8.27
C ILE A 37 -7.81 -3.63 -6.96
N ALA A 38 -9.09 -3.83 -6.69
CA ALA A 38 -9.76 -3.26 -5.53
C ALA A 38 -10.11 -4.32 -4.49
N GLU A 39 -9.95 -3.95 -3.23
CA GLU A 39 -10.44 -4.69 -2.08
C GLU A 39 -11.80 -4.18 -1.66
N HIS A 40 -12.68 -5.08 -1.25
CA HIS A 40 -13.95 -4.75 -0.63
C HIS A 40 -14.13 -5.48 0.70
N GLU A 41 -14.97 -4.94 1.55
CA GLU A 41 -15.34 -5.54 2.83
C GLU A 41 -16.75 -5.08 3.19
N GLY A 42 -17.61 -6.02 3.61
CA GLY A 42 -19.00 -5.71 3.97
C GLY A 42 -19.78 -4.98 2.87
N GLY A 43 -19.56 -5.31 1.58
CA GLY A 43 -20.24 -4.66 0.46
C GLY A 43 -19.71 -3.26 0.08
N SER A 44 -18.65 -2.78 0.73
CA SER A 44 -18.06 -1.46 0.45
C SER A 44 -16.63 -1.57 -0.08
N ILE A 45 -16.24 -0.64 -0.96
CA ILE A 45 -14.86 -0.55 -1.45
C ILE A 45 -13.98 0.05 -0.36
N LYS A 46 -12.85 -0.58 -0.09
CA LYS A 46 -11.88 -0.06 0.89
C LYS A 46 -11.24 1.25 0.40
N ALA A 47 -11.05 2.20 1.31
CA ALA A 47 -10.43 3.49 1.00
C ALA A 47 -9.06 3.41 0.30
N PRO A 48 -8.14 2.46 0.64
CA PRO A 48 -6.90 2.28 -0.11
C PRO A 48 -7.11 1.97 -1.60
N SER A 49 -8.19 1.28 -1.97
CA SER A 49 -8.53 1.00 -3.37
C SER A 49 -8.94 2.27 -4.12
N LEU A 50 -9.62 3.21 -3.45
CA LEU A 50 -9.94 4.51 -4.04
C LEU A 50 -8.68 5.37 -4.24
N SER A 51 -7.72 5.31 -3.32
CA SER A 51 -6.39 5.92 -3.51
C SER A 51 -5.66 5.34 -4.72
N ALA A 52 -5.84 4.05 -5.02
CA ALA A 52 -5.29 3.43 -6.22
C ALA A 52 -5.94 3.97 -7.51
N VAL A 53 -7.23 4.33 -7.48
CA VAL A 53 -7.91 5.01 -8.60
C VAL A 53 -7.35 6.43 -8.80
N GLU A 54 -7.11 7.18 -7.73
CA GLU A 54 -6.49 8.51 -7.83
C GLU A 54 -5.05 8.43 -8.38
N ALA A 55 -4.29 7.44 -7.98
CA ALA A 55 -2.97 7.18 -8.56
C ALA A 55 -3.07 6.83 -10.05
N ALA A 56 -4.01 5.97 -10.43
CA ALA A 56 -4.25 5.60 -11.83
C ALA A 56 -4.63 6.81 -12.71
N LYS A 57 -5.44 7.74 -12.18
CA LYS A 57 -5.78 9.01 -12.84
C LYS A 57 -4.55 9.87 -13.13
N SER A 58 -3.53 9.79 -12.29
CA SER A 58 -2.28 10.56 -12.45
C SER A 58 -1.35 9.98 -13.52
N LEU A 59 -1.60 8.78 -14.05
CA LEU A 59 -0.76 8.16 -15.07
C LEU A 59 -0.91 8.82 -16.45
N ASP A 60 -2.14 9.19 -16.82
CA ASP A 60 -2.45 9.87 -18.08
C ASP A 60 -3.78 10.60 -17.94
N LYS A 61 -3.93 11.74 -18.64
CA LYS A 61 -5.17 12.55 -18.63
C LYS A 61 -6.36 11.82 -19.23
N ASP A 62 -6.13 11.02 -20.27
CA ASP A 62 -7.14 10.26 -20.99
C ASP A 62 -7.16 8.77 -20.60
N ASN A 63 -6.69 8.46 -19.38
CA ASN A 63 -6.59 7.10 -18.89
C ASN A 63 -7.96 6.46 -18.65
N SER A 64 -8.23 5.33 -19.32
CA SER A 64 -9.41 4.51 -19.07
C SER A 64 -9.17 3.59 -17.88
N ILE A 65 -9.86 3.82 -16.76
CA ILE A 65 -9.66 3.08 -15.52
C ILE A 65 -10.75 2.00 -15.36
N SER A 66 -10.33 0.75 -15.36
CA SER A 66 -11.18 -0.39 -15.03
C SER A 66 -10.89 -0.88 -13.60
N MET A 67 -11.92 -1.13 -12.81
CA MET A 67 -11.80 -1.65 -11.45
C MET A 67 -12.12 -3.14 -11.43
N LEU A 68 -11.21 -3.97 -10.91
CA LEU A 68 -11.41 -5.40 -10.74
C LEU A 68 -11.80 -5.72 -9.31
N LEU A 69 -12.94 -6.37 -9.14
CA LEU A 69 -13.44 -6.92 -7.89
C LEU A 69 -13.55 -8.44 -8.01
N ALA A 70 -13.16 -9.16 -6.95
CA ALA A 70 -13.41 -10.60 -6.90
C ALA A 70 -13.82 -11.02 -5.49
N GLY A 71 -14.66 -12.02 -5.42
CA GLY A 71 -15.25 -12.56 -4.21
C GLY A 71 -16.39 -13.50 -4.54
N SER A 72 -17.34 -13.68 -3.62
CA SER A 72 -18.58 -14.41 -3.91
C SER A 72 -19.77 -13.86 -3.11
N GLY A 73 -20.97 -14.17 -3.60
CA GLY A 73 -22.24 -13.93 -2.93
C GLY A 73 -22.65 -12.46 -2.84
N HIS A 74 -23.52 -12.16 -1.86
CA HIS A 74 -24.19 -10.86 -1.72
C HIS A 74 -23.21 -9.69 -1.47
N SER A 75 -22.16 -9.91 -0.67
CA SER A 75 -21.15 -8.87 -0.38
C SER A 75 -20.42 -8.39 -1.64
N LEU A 76 -20.14 -9.29 -2.61
CA LEU A 76 -19.54 -8.93 -3.88
C LEU A 76 -20.52 -8.11 -4.76
N GLN A 77 -21.80 -8.48 -4.76
CA GLN A 77 -22.83 -7.76 -5.52
C GLN A 77 -23.03 -6.34 -5.01
N GLU A 78 -23.08 -6.17 -3.69
CA GLU A 78 -23.14 -4.85 -3.05
C GLU A 78 -21.86 -4.04 -3.34
N ALA A 79 -20.67 -4.65 -3.24
CA ALA A 79 -19.41 -4.00 -3.57
C ALA A 79 -19.37 -3.57 -5.04
N ALA A 80 -19.87 -4.38 -5.96
CA ALA A 80 -19.96 -4.03 -7.37
C ALA A 80 -20.92 -2.85 -7.61
N ALA A 81 -22.08 -2.84 -6.95
CA ALA A 81 -23.01 -1.71 -7.00
C ALA A 81 -22.41 -0.43 -6.43
N ASN A 82 -21.64 -0.53 -5.33
CA ASN A 82 -20.90 0.59 -4.75
C ASN A 82 -19.80 1.09 -5.70
N ALA A 83 -19.03 0.19 -6.34
CA ALA A 83 -17.95 0.52 -7.25
C ALA A 83 -18.39 1.33 -8.47
N VAL A 84 -19.62 1.12 -8.94
CA VAL A 84 -20.19 1.82 -10.10
C VAL A 84 -20.21 3.34 -9.92
N SER A 85 -20.37 3.80 -8.69
CA SER A 85 -20.50 5.23 -8.34
C SER A 85 -19.42 5.75 -7.37
N CYS A 86 -18.47 4.90 -6.96
CA CYS A 86 -17.48 5.24 -5.95
C CYS A 86 -16.49 6.33 -6.40
N HIS A 87 -16.26 6.45 -7.71
CA HIS A 87 -15.30 7.40 -8.25
C HIS A 87 -15.61 7.76 -9.71
N PRO A 88 -15.65 9.05 -10.09
CA PRO A 88 -16.05 9.50 -11.44
C PRO A 88 -15.08 9.05 -12.56
N SER A 89 -13.84 8.75 -12.23
CA SER A 89 -12.82 8.29 -13.20
C SER A 89 -12.87 6.79 -13.49
N VAL A 90 -13.71 6.02 -12.78
CA VAL A 90 -13.87 4.59 -13.08
C VAL A 90 -14.79 4.43 -14.30
N SER A 91 -14.23 3.90 -15.38
CA SER A 91 -14.95 3.73 -16.67
C SER A 91 -15.63 2.38 -16.80
N LYS A 92 -15.17 1.35 -16.08
CA LYS A 92 -15.69 -0.03 -16.15
C LYS A 92 -15.42 -0.76 -14.83
N VAL A 93 -16.36 -1.58 -14.38
CA VAL A 93 -16.18 -2.48 -13.24
C VAL A 93 -16.19 -3.93 -13.74
N LEU A 94 -15.09 -4.64 -13.48
CA LEU A 94 -14.92 -6.06 -13.77
C LEU A 94 -15.19 -6.86 -12.50
N VAL A 95 -16.08 -7.85 -12.58
CA VAL A 95 -16.49 -8.66 -11.43
C VAL A 95 -16.17 -10.13 -11.70
N ALA A 96 -15.38 -10.74 -10.81
CA ALA A 96 -15.09 -12.16 -10.82
C ALA A 96 -15.80 -12.84 -9.64
N ASP A 97 -16.91 -13.51 -9.91
CA ASP A 97 -17.72 -14.18 -8.89
C ASP A 97 -17.33 -15.66 -8.79
N SER A 98 -16.68 -16.02 -7.71
CA SER A 98 -16.33 -17.41 -7.38
C SER A 98 -15.91 -17.52 -5.91
N ASP A 99 -16.28 -18.63 -5.27
CA ASP A 99 -15.90 -18.93 -3.89
C ASP A 99 -14.38 -18.99 -3.65
N ARG A 100 -13.60 -19.16 -4.71
CA ARG A 100 -12.13 -19.14 -4.67
C ARG A 100 -11.54 -17.79 -4.24
N PHE A 101 -12.32 -16.72 -4.38
CA PHE A 101 -11.90 -15.35 -4.06
C PHE A 101 -12.44 -14.83 -2.73
N ILE A 102 -13.17 -15.65 -1.97
CA ILE A 102 -13.66 -15.30 -0.63
C ILE A 102 -12.50 -14.84 0.27
N HIS A 103 -11.38 -15.55 0.15
CA HIS A 103 -10.16 -15.21 0.88
C HIS A 103 -9.07 -14.69 -0.07
N PRO A 104 -8.29 -13.65 0.35
CA PRO A 104 -7.30 -13.00 -0.51
C PRO A 104 -6.00 -13.82 -0.62
N LEU A 105 -6.10 -15.05 -1.14
CA LEU A 105 -4.94 -15.90 -1.42
C LEU A 105 -4.25 -15.44 -2.70
N ALA A 106 -2.91 -15.43 -2.67
CA ALA A 106 -2.12 -14.90 -3.78
C ALA A 106 -2.24 -15.71 -5.07
N GLU A 107 -2.39 -17.03 -4.97
CA GLU A 107 -2.45 -17.93 -6.13
C GLU A 107 -3.68 -17.67 -7.01
N PRO A 108 -4.92 -17.75 -6.48
CA PRO A 108 -6.12 -17.50 -7.28
C PRO A 108 -6.13 -16.07 -7.86
N TRP A 109 -5.79 -15.09 -7.05
CA TRP A 109 -5.79 -13.70 -7.48
C TRP A 109 -4.75 -13.40 -8.56
N ALA A 110 -3.53 -13.93 -8.44
CA ALA A 110 -2.49 -13.75 -9.46
C ALA A 110 -2.90 -14.36 -10.80
N LYS A 111 -3.55 -15.54 -10.77
CA LYS A 111 -4.08 -16.19 -11.97
C LYS A 111 -5.25 -15.39 -12.57
N LEU A 112 -6.14 -14.83 -11.74
CA LEU A 112 -7.22 -13.95 -12.20
C LEU A 112 -6.67 -12.72 -12.91
N ILE A 113 -5.65 -12.05 -12.32
CA ILE A 113 -5.00 -10.89 -12.92
C ILE A 113 -4.36 -11.26 -14.26
N GLN A 114 -3.68 -12.41 -14.34
CA GLN A 114 -3.11 -12.90 -15.60
C GLN A 114 -4.19 -13.12 -16.65
N LEU A 115 -5.31 -13.76 -16.30
CA LEU A 115 -6.44 -14.01 -17.21
C LEU A 115 -7.04 -12.71 -17.74
N VAL A 116 -7.32 -11.76 -16.86
CA VAL A 116 -7.87 -10.45 -17.20
C VAL A 116 -6.90 -9.67 -18.09
N GLN A 117 -5.61 -9.70 -17.79
CA GLN A 117 -4.58 -9.04 -18.58
C GLN A 117 -4.47 -9.64 -20.00
N GLN A 118 -4.54 -10.94 -20.13
CA GLN A 118 -4.49 -11.61 -21.45
C GLN A 118 -5.69 -11.24 -22.35
N ARG A 119 -6.85 -10.97 -21.76
CA ARG A 119 -8.08 -10.62 -22.51
C ARG A 119 -8.19 -9.14 -22.83
N GLU A 120 -7.93 -8.27 -21.86
CA GLU A 120 -8.17 -6.82 -21.96
C GLU A 120 -6.91 -6.03 -22.33
N ASN A 121 -5.72 -6.59 -22.10
CA ASN A 121 -4.41 -6.01 -22.47
C ASN A 121 -4.19 -4.59 -21.94
N PHE A 122 -4.32 -4.41 -20.63
CA PHE A 122 -4.06 -3.15 -19.94
C PHE A 122 -2.60 -2.72 -20.06
N SER A 123 -2.36 -1.41 -20.13
CA SER A 123 -1.02 -0.82 -20.10
C SER A 123 -0.45 -0.78 -18.69
N HIS A 124 -1.31 -0.59 -17.69
CA HIS A 124 -0.93 -0.51 -16.28
C HIS A 124 -1.83 -1.37 -15.41
N ILE A 125 -1.26 -1.92 -14.32
CA ILE A 125 -2.03 -2.60 -13.26
C ILE A 125 -1.61 -1.97 -11.93
N VAL A 126 -2.58 -1.46 -11.19
CA VAL A 126 -2.35 -0.69 -9.96
C VAL A 126 -3.10 -1.32 -8.79
N VAL A 127 -2.45 -1.42 -7.64
CA VAL A 127 -3.06 -1.87 -6.38
C VAL A 127 -2.49 -1.08 -5.21
N ALA A 128 -3.25 -0.94 -4.14
CA ALA A 128 -2.76 -0.32 -2.91
C ALA A 128 -1.68 -1.17 -2.24
N SER A 129 -0.65 -0.54 -1.65
CA SER A 129 0.48 -1.19 -0.96
C SER A 129 0.11 -1.71 0.44
N GLY A 130 -1.09 -2.28 0.59
CA GLY A 130 -1.53 -3.01 1.78
C GLY A 130 -1.00 -4.45 1.82
N SER A 131 -1.39 -5.22 2.83
CA SER A 131 -1.05 -6.65 2.95
C SER A 131 -1.52 -7.44 1.73
N PHE A 132 -2.72 -7.12 1.22
CA PHE A 132 -3.30 -7.69 0.02
C PHE A 132 -2.43 -7.42 -1.22
N GLY A 133 -2.16 -6.15 -1.55
CA GLY A 133 -1.42 -5.80 -2.74
C GLY A 133 0.03 -6.28 -2.74
N LYS A 134 0.69 -6.23 -1.59
CA LYS A 134 2.06 -6.76 -1.40
C LYS A 134 2.16 -8.27 -1.58
N ASN A 135 1.09 -8.99 -1.27
CA ASN A 135 1.03 -10.45 -1.44
C ASN A 135 0.72 -10.86 -2.89
N ILE A 136 -0.23 -10.19 -3.53
CA ILE A 136 -0.79 -10.61 -4.82
C ILE A 136 0.02 -10.09 -6.01
N LEU A 137 0.37 -8.78 -6.01
CA LEU A 137 0.93 -8.14 -7.19
C LEU A 137 2.28 -8.72 -7.63
N PRO A 138 3.25 -9.01 -6.73
CA PRO A 138 4.54 -9.56 -7.16
C PRO A 138 4.39 -10.95 -7.80
N ARG A 139 3.44 -11.75 -7.29
CA ARG A 139 3.15 -13.06 -7.87
C ARG A 139 2.50 -12.94 -9.24
N ALA A 140 1.56 -12.03 -9.42
CA ALA A 140 0.95 -11.76 -10.71
C ALA A 140 1.98 -11.23 -11.73
N ALA A 141 2.89 -10.37 -11.28
CA ALA A 141 3.98 -9.85 -12.11
C ALA A 141 4.91 -10.97 -12.58
N ALA A 142 5.25 -11.92 -11.71
CA ALA A 142 6.04 -13.09 -12.07
C ALA A 142 5.32 -14.00 -13.10
N LEU A 143 4.00 -14.14 -13.01
CA LEU A 143 3.22 -14.91 -14.00
C LEU A 143 3.15 -14.21 -15.37
N LEU A 144 3.26 -12.89 -15.39
CA LEU A 144 3.26 -12.05 -16.60
C LEU A 144 4.69 -11.75 -17.11
N ASP A 145 5.71 -12.26 -16.43
CA ASP A 145 7.14 -12.02 -16.73
C ASP A 145 7.51 -10.53 -16.79
N VAL A 146 6.99 -9.73 -15.85
CA VAL A 146 7.25 -8.31 -15.70
C VAL A 146 7.76 -7.96 -14.31
N SER A 147 8.52 -6.86 -14.19
CA SER A 147 9.00 -6.39 -12.89
C SER A 147 8.04 -5.35 -12.30
N PRO A 148 7.50 -5.55 -11.09
CA PRO A 148 6.63 -4.56 -10.47
C PRO A 148 7.44 -3.42 -9.85
N VAL A 149 6.90 -2.20 -9.88
CA VAL A 149 7.40 -1.05 -9.10
C VAL A 149 6.57 -0.94 -7.82
N THR A 150 7.22 -1.09 -6.68
CA THR A 150 6.52 -1.19 -5.39
C THR A 150 6.61 0.08 -4.57
N ASP A 151 5.55 0.34 -3.78
CA ASP A 151 5.46 1.44 -2.80
C ASP A 151 5.64 2.84 -3.43
N VAL A 152 4.97 3.07 -4.55
CA VAL A 152 5.01 4.34 -5.27
C VAL A 152 4.28 5.42 -4.47
N ILE A 153 4.93 6.56 -4.31
CA ILE A 153 4.40 7.74 -3.60
C ILE A 153 4.15 8.94 -4.53
N GLY A 154 4.66 8.88 -5.76
CA GLY A 154 4.46 9.93 -6.75
C GLY A 154 4.62 9.39 -8.17
N ILE A 155 3.85 9.96 -9.10
CA ILE A 155 3.83 9.63 -10.51
C ILE A 155 4.15 10.92 -11.26
N SER A 156 5.27 10.94 -11.99
CA SER A 156 5.69 12.10 -12.78
C SER A 156 5.27 11.96 -14.25
N GLU A 157 5.37 10.74 -14.77
CA GLU A 157 4.99 10.35 -16.13
C GLU A 157 4.43 8.93 -16.08
N SER A 158 3.79 8.48 -17.15
CA SER A 158 3.20 7.12 -17.23
C SER A 158 4.19 5.98 -16.92
N THR A 159 5.51 6.23 -17.07
CA THR A 159 6.57 5.26 -16.79
C THR A 159 7.58 5.73 -15.74
N THR A 160 7.38 6.90 -15.13
CA THR A 160 8.36 7.48 -14.18
C THR A 160 7.71 7.68 -12.81
N PHE A 161 8.24 6.98 -11.80
CA PHE A 161 7.65 6.84 -10.48
C PHE A 161 8.63 7.24 -9.38
N VAL A 162 8.12 7.87 -8.33
CA VAL A 162 8.89 8.18 -7.12
C VAL A 162 8.51 7.18 -6.03
N ARG A 163 9.51 6.59 -5.39
CA ARG A 163 9.32 5.65 -4.28
C ARG A 163 10.32 5.89 -3.16
N PRO A 164 9.96 5.63 -1.89
CA PRO A 164 10.87 5.74 -0.77
C PRO A 164 11.81 4.53 -0.71
N ILE A 165 13.05 4.78 -0.33
CA ILE A 165 14.05 3.77 0.00
C ILE A 165 14.64 4.05 1.38
N TYR A 166 15.36 3.11 1.97
CA TYR A 166 15.96 3.24 3.31
C TYR A 166 14.96 3.69 4.37
N ALA A 167 13.82 3.00 4.47
CA ALA A 167 12.72 3.33 5.40
C ALA A 167 12.18 4.78 5.25
N GLY A 168 12.20 5.30 4.02
CA GLY A 168 11.71 6.65 3.72
C GLY A 168 12.72 7.78 3.94
N ASN A 169 13.97 7.47 4.29
CA ASN A 169 15.02 8.49 4.46
C ASN A 169 15.54 9.05 3.13
N ALA A 170 15.33 8.34 2.02
CA ALA A 170 15.63 8.81 0.69
C ALA A 170 14.49 8.50 -0.28
N LEU A 171 14.35 9.33 -1.30
CA LEU A 171 13.43 9.12 -2.40
C LEU A 171 14.21 8.69 -3.63
N CYS A 172 13.69 7.70 -4.34
CA CYS A 172 14.26 7.21 -5.58
C CYS A 172 13.26 7.43 -6.72
N THR A 173 13.68 8.09 -7.79
CA THR A 173 12.90 8.16 -9.01
C THR A 173 13.31 7.01 -9.92
N VAL A 174 12.32 6.19 -10.28
CA VAL A 174 12.49 4.99 -11.09
C VAL A 174 11.78 5.18 -12.42
N ARG A 175 12.44 4.91 -13.52
CA ARG A 175 11.82 4.82 -14.85
C ARG A 175 11.63 3.37 -15.21
N TYR A 176 10.39 2.98 -15.51
CA TYR A 176 10.05 1.66 -16.02
C TYR A 176 10.37 1.56 -17.51
N THR A 177 11.18 0.58 -17.89
CA THR A 177 11.60 0.32 -19.28
C THR A 177 11.24 -1.09 -19.73
N GLY A 178 10.48 -1.82 -18.92
CA GLY A 178 10.08 -3.20 -19.20
C GLY A 178 8.91 -3.32 -20.17
N ALA A 179 8.50 -4.55 -20.42
CA ALA A 179 7.32 -4.87 -21.21
C ALA A 179 6.01 -4.50 -20.46
N HIS A 180 4.93 -4.32 -21.19
CA HIS A 180 3.60 -4.13 -20.60
C HIS A 180 3.01 -5.45 -20.09
N PRO A 181 2.22 -5.39 -19.01
CA PRO A 181 1.77 -4.20 -18.27
C PRO A 181 2.83 -3.68 -17.28
N CYS A 182 2.85 -2.36 -17.07
CA CYS A 182 3.57 -1.77 -15.95
C CYS A 182 2.76 -2.01 -14.67
N MET A 183 3.31 -2.74 -13.71
CA MET A 183 2.61 -3.13 -12.48
C MET A 183 3.09 -2.32 -11.28
N LEU A 184 2.16 -1.69 -10.55
CA LEU A 184 2.46 -0.75 -9.49
C LEU A 184 1.75 -1.12 -8.18
N THR A 185 2.47 -1.12 -7.05
CA THR A 185 1.81 -0.91 -5.76
C THR A 185 1.99 0.55 -5.35
N ILE A 186 0.89 1.20 -4.94
CA ILE A 186 0.91 2.60 -4.52
C ILE A 186 0.73 2.75 -3.02
N ARG A 187 1.36 3.74 -2.42
CA ARG A 187 1.14 4.09 -1.02
C ARG A 187 -0.14 4.91 -0.90
N SER A 188 -1.17 4.35 -0.30
CA SER A 188 -2.50 4.97 -0.22
C SER A 188 -2.48 6.35 0.44
N THR A 189 -1.61 6.57 1.43
CA THR A 189 -1.47 7.85 2.13
C THR A 189 -0.94 8.99 1.24
N SER A 190 -0.28 8.68 0.11
CA SER A 190 0.28 9.67 -0.81
C SER A 190 -0.71 10.08 -1.92
N PHE A 191 -1.81 9.35 -2.10
CA PHE A 191 -2.84 9.62 -3.10
C PHE A 191 -4.19 9.82 -2.41
N GLN A 192 -4.41 11.02 -1.91
CA GLN A 192 -5.62 11.34 -1.16
C GLN A 192 -6.83 11.43 -2.07
N VAL A 193 -7.88 10.72 -1.68
CA VAL A 193 -9.18 10.79 -2.35
C VAL A 193 -9.84 12.10 -2.01
N GLN A 194 -10.14 12.92 -3.02
CA GLN A 194 -10.92 14.14 -2.82
C GLN A 194 -12.40 13.78 -2.61
N PRO A 195 -13.08 14.45 -1.67
CA PRO A 195 -14.52 14.27 -1.53
C PRO A 195 -15.21 14.74 -2.82
N TYR A 196 -15.86 13.83 -3.52
CA TYR A 196 -16.67 14.17 -4.68
C TYR A 196 -18.08 14.53 -4.22
N SER A 197 -18.59 15.67 -4.69
CA SER A 197 -20.00 16.00 -4.51
C SER A 197 -20.85 15.02 -5.32
N THR A 198 -21.76 14.33 -4.67
CA THR A 198 -22.69 13.35 -5.28
C THR A 198 -23.73 13.99 -6.23
N ASP A 199 -23.73 15.33 -6.36
CA ASP A 199 -24.67 16.08 -7.18
C ASP A 199 -24.37 16.11 -8.69
N SER A 200 -23.21 15.63 -9.13
CA SER A 200 -22.95 15.41 -10.56
C SER A 200 -23.72 14.18 -10.99
N LYS A 201 -24.66 14.32 -11.91
CA LYS A 201 -25.46 13.29 -12.60
C LYS A 201 -24.66 11.98 -12.66
N ALA A 202 -25.08 11.01 -11.88
CA ALA A 202 -24.34 9.80 -11.53
C ALA A 202 -23.70 9.14 -12.78
N HIS A 203 -22.40 9.32 -12.95
CA HIS A 203 -21.65 8.50 -13.87
C HIS A 203 -21.71 7.07 -13.33
N LYS A 204 -22.46 6.21 -14.02
CA LYS A 204 -22.57 4.79 -13.66
C LYS A 204 -21.66 4.00 -14.59
N ALA A 205 -20.53 3.54 -14.07
CA ALA A 205 -19.66 2.64 -14.82
C ALA A 205 -20.37 1.32 -15.13
N PRO A 206 -20.28 0.78 -16.36
CA PRO A 206 -20.86 -0.52 -16.68
C PRO A 206 -20.15 -1.64 -15.91
N ILE A 207 -20.95 -2.60 -15.43
CA ILE A 207 -20.46 -3.83 -14.81
C ILE A 207 -20.29 -4.90 -15.88
N SER A 208 -19.16 -5.57 -15.89
CA SER A 208 -18.85 -6.68 -16.79
C SER A 208 -18.39 -7.89 -15.98
N GLN A 209 -19.01 -9.04 -16.17
CA GLN A 209 -18.57 -10.27 -15.54
C GLN A 209 -17.31 -10.80 -16.22
N VAL A 210 -16.35 -11.23 -15.40
CA VAL A 210 -15.15 -11.92 -15.89
C VAL A 210 -15.51 -13.37 -16.17
N ASP A 211 -15.31 -13.81 -17.40
CA ASP A 211 -15.49 -15.22 -17.73
C ASP A 211 -14.38 -16.06 -17.11
N LEU A 212 -14.75 -16.94 -16.19
CA LEU A 212 -13.85 -17.84 -15.47
C LEU A 212 -13.81 -19.26 -16.07
N SER A 213 -14.40 -19.50 -17.24
CA SER A 213 -14.47 -20.82 -17.87
C SER A 213 -13.10 -21.46 -18.13
N THR A 214 -12.09 -20.63 -18.38
CA THR A 214 -10.69 -21.06 -18.59
C THR A 214 -9.85 -21.06 -17.30
N PHE A 215 -10.48 -20.83 -16.15
CA PHE A 215 -9.81 -20.81 -14.86
C PHE A 215 -9.64 -22.26 -14.36
N GLU A 216 -8.57 -22.93 -14.80
CA GLU A 216 -8.30 -24.33 -14.46
C GLU A 216 -8.00 -24.52 -12.99
N GLU A 217 -8.59 -25.56 -12.38
CA GLU A 217 -8.37 -25.90 -10.97
C GLU A 217 -6.94 -26.34 -10.69
N ALA A 218 -6.33 -27.04 -11.62
CA ALA A 218 -5.03 -27.66 -11.44
C ALA A 218 -3.89 -26.68 -11.07
N ASP A 219 -3.98 -25.42 -11.52
CA ASP A 219 -2.94 -24.41 -11.29
C ASP A 219 -2.97 -23.76 -9.89
N THR A 220 -4.09 -23.87 -9.18
CA THR A 220 -4.33 -23.18 -7.90
C THR A 220 -4.49 -24.12 -6.72
N ILE A 221 -4.77 -25.41 -6.98
CA ILE A 221 -5.03 -26.40 -5.93
C ILE A 221 -3.70 -26.81 -5.23
N GLY A 222 -3.71 -26.80 -3.91
CA GLY A 222 -2.70 -27.46 -3.08
C GLY A 222 -1.47 -26.64 -2.74
N LYS A 223 -1.35 -25.37 -3.15
CA LYS A 223 -0.19 -24.52 -2.83
C LYS A 223 -0.35 -23.72 -1.54
N SER A 224 -1.55 -23.19 -1.28
CA SER A 224 -1.92 -22.55 -0.03
C SER A 224 -3.39 -22.75 0.27
N GLN A 225 -3.72 -22.84 1.55
CA GLN A 225 -5.09 -23.01 2.03
C GLN A 225 -5.37 -22.00 3.14
N TYR A 226 -6.51 -21.34 3.06
CA TYR A 226 -6.97 -20.49 4.16
C TYR A 226 -7.37 -21.37 5.35
N VAL A 227 -6.87 -21.03 6.53
CA VAL A 227 -7.19 -21.73 7.77
C VAL A 227 -8.13 -20.90 8.63
N LYS A 228 -7.70 -19.70 9.00
CA LYS A 228 -8.50 -18.75 9.78
C LYS A 228 -7.85 -17.36 9.77
N LEU A 229 -8.67 -16.33 9.96
CA LEU A 229 -8.22 -15.00 10.30
C LEU A 229 -8.22 -14.86 11.83
N THR A 230 -7.08 -14.50 12.42
CA THR A 230 -6.94 -14.23 13.85
C THR A 230 -6.84 -12.71 14.05
N SER A 231 -7.80 -12.00 13.54
CA SER A 231 -7.98 -10.56 13.81
C SER A 231 -9.04 -10.42 14.89
N GLN A 232 -8.83 -9.51 15.83
CA GLN A 232 -9.89 -9.15 16.74
C GLN A 232 -10.79 -8.15 16.00
N ASP A 233 -12.01 -8.56 15.71
CA ASP A 233 -13.07 -7.66 15.27
C ASP A 233 -13.29 -6.64 16.40
N SER A 234 -12.64 -5.50 16.29
CA SER A 234 -12.88 -4.39 17.19
C SER A 234 -13.86 -3.44 16.51
N GLU A 235 -14.89 -3.02 17.21
CA GLU A 235 -15.77 -1.91 16.83
C GLU A 235 -15.00 -0.57 16.69
N ARG A 236 -13.67 -0.62 16.79
CA ARG A 236 -12.77 0.53 16.76
C ARG A 236 -12.46 0.97 15.33
N PRO A 237 -12.22 2.27 15.11
CA PRO A 237 -11.83 2.78 13.81
C PRO A 237 -10.60 2.05 13.26
N ASP A 238 -10.62 1.73 11.95
CA ASP A 238 -9.46 1.11 11.30
C ASP A 238 -8.25 2.04 11.35
N LEU A 239 -7.12 1.48 11.75
CA LEU A 239 -5.86 2.21 11.91
C LEU A 239 -5.38 2.90 10.62
N GLY A 240 -5.68 2.32 9.45
CA GLY A 240 -5.28 2.86 8.15
C GLY A 240 -6.06 4.08 7.70
N ASN A 241 -7.31 4.26 8.21
CA ASN A 241 -8.24 5.29 7.75
C ASN A 241 -8.66 6.29 8.84
N SER A 242 -8.19 6.11 10.06
CA SER A 242 -8.57 6.96 11.18
C SER A 242 -7.95 8.35 11.06
N ARG A 243 -8.74 9.39 11.36
CA ARG A 243 -8.27 10.78 11.41
C ARG A 243 -7.34 11.04 12.59
N ILE A 244 -7.53 10.29 13.69
CA ILE A 244 -6.74 10.40 14.91
C ILE A 244 -6.20 9.01 15.25
N VAL A 245 -4.90 8.93 15.53
CA VAL A 245 -4.23 7.68 15.96
C VAL A 245 -3.53 7.93 17.28
N VAL A 246 -3.81 7.07 18.26
CA VAL A 246 -3.15 7.06 19.57
C VAL A 246 -2.26 5.83 19.65
N THR A 247 -0.95 6.01 19.75
CA THR A 247 0.04 4.92 19.65
C THR A 247 0.81 4.75 20.94
N GLY A 248 0.97 3.50 21.35
CA GLY A 248 1.78 3.10 22.49
C GLY A 248 3.10 2.45 22.11
N GLY A 249 4.18 2.83 22.79
CA GLY A 249 5.47 2.19 22.69
C GLY A 249 5.76 1.24 23.86
N ARG A 250 6.91 0.55 23.78
CA ARG A 250 7.41 -0.30 24.87
C ARG A 250 7.60 0.46 26.19
N GLY A 251 7.74 1.80 26.14
CA GLY A 251 7.82 2.66 27.30
C GLY A 251 6.60 2.61 28.23
N LEU A 252 5.46 2.09 27.76
CA LEU A 252 4.27 1.84 28.58
C LEU A 252 4.41 0.66 29.54
N LYS A 253 5.38 -0.23 29.31
CA LYS A 253 5.83 -1.33 30.18
C LYS A 253 4.86 -2.50 30.36
N SER A 254 3.55 -2.35 30.16
CA SER A 254 2.57 -3.43 30.34
C SER A 254 1.35 -3.28 29.44
N ALA A 255 0.65 -4.40 29.20
CA ALA A 255 -0.63 -4.42 28.49
C ALA A 255 -1.74 -3.65 29.25
N GLU A 256 -1.67 -3.59 30.60
CA GLU A 256 -2.62 -2.84 31.39
C GLU A 256 -2.54 -1.34 31.13
N ASN A 257 -1.35 -0.82 30.91
CA ASN A 257 -1.15 0.57 30.55
C ASN A 257 -1.66 0.90 29.16
N PHE A 258 -1.68 -0.08 28.23
CA PHE A 258 -2.34 0.06 26.94
C PHE A 258 -3.84 0.27 27.06
N LYS A 259 -4.52 -0.32 28.07
CA LYS A 259 -5.93 -0.08 28.31
C LYS A 259 -6.27 1.38 28.59
N MET A 260 -5.31 2.15 29.11
CA MET A 260 -5.50 3.60 29.29
C MET A 260 -5.46 4.34 27.94
N LEU A 261 -4.57 3.92 27.03
CA LEU A 261 -4.56 4.47 25.67
C LEU A 261 -5.83 4.09 24.90
N GLU A 262 -6.35 2.90 25.11
CA GLU A 262 -7.59 2.45 24.51
C GLU A 262 -8.76 3.33 24.97
N LYS A 263 -8.86 3.64 26.27
CA LYS A 263 -9.87 4.56 26.81
C LYS A 263 -9.71 5.99 26.27
N LEU A 264 -8.47 6.44 26.07
CA LEU A 264 -8.21 7.75 25.47
C LEU A 264 -8.65 7.76 23.99
N ALA A 265 -8.31 6.71 23.25
CA ALA A 265 -8.69 6.54 21.85
C ALA A 265 -10.22 6.50 21.69
N GLU A 266 -10.93 5.77 22.55
CA GLU A 266 -12.39 5.72 22.58
C GLU A 266 -13.02 7.11 22.77
N LYS A 267 -12.53 7.91 23.73
CA LYS A 267 -13.02 9.27 23.96
C LYS A 267 -12.74 10.23 22.78
N LEU A 268 -11.70 9.97 22.01
CA LEU A 268 -11.32 10.79 20.85
C LEU A 268 -11.89 10.28 19.52
N GLY A 269 -12.57 9.12 19.52
CA GLY A 269 -12.93 8.43 18.28
C GLY A 269 -11.70 8.03 17.45
N ALA A 270 -10.58 7.73 18.12
CA ALA A 270 -9.30 7.46 17.51
C ALA A 270 -9.03 5.96 17.37
N ALA A 271 -8.19 5.60 16.40
CA ALA A 271 -7.63 4.25 16.32
C ALA A 271 -6.43 4.09 17.29
N VAL A 272 -6.25 2.86 17.76
CA VAL A 272 -5.09 2.50 18.61
C VAL A 272 -4.00 1.90 17.75
N GLY A 273 -2.77 2.41 17.88
CA GLY A 273 -1.58 1.88 17.26
C GLY A 273 -0.55 1.41 18.28
N ALA A 274 0.44 0.66 17.82
CA ALA A 274 1.55 0.21 18.65
C ALA A 274 2.87 0.18 17.89
N THR A 275 3.98 0.32 18.62
CA THR A 275 5.30 0.04 18.06
C THR A 275 5.53 -1.47 17.96
N ARG A 276 6.37 -1.91 17.03
CA ARG A 276 6.79 -3.32 16.94
C ARG A 276 7.30 -3.85 18.28
N ALA A 277 8.09 -3.06 19.01
CA ALA A 277 8.62 -3.46 20.31
C ALA A 277 7.54 -3.69 21.39
N ALA A 278 6.38 -3.04 21.29
CA ALA A 278 5.24 -3.28 22.16
C ALA A 278 4.47 -4.54 21.76
N VAL A 279 4.35 -4.79 20.46
CA VAL A 279 3.76 -6.03 19.90
C VAL A 279 4.63 -7.24 20.26
N ASP A 280 5.95 -7.18 20.02
CA ASP A 280 6.90 -8.26 20.35
C ASP A 280 6.92 -8.56 21.85
N ALA A 281 6.64 -7.56 22.71
CA ALA A 281 6.48 -7.74 24.16
C ALA A 281 5.11 -8.33 24.55
N GLY A 282 4.21 -8.57 23.61
CA GLY A 282 2.89 -9.15 23.86
C GLY A 282 1.89 -8.20 24.52
N PHE A 283 2.11 -6.88 24.46
CA PHE A 283 1.20 -5.91 25.07
C PHE A 283 -0.08 -5.72 24.25
N VAL A 284 0.02 -5.86 22.93
CA VAL A 284 -1.09 -5.72 21.98
C VAL A 284 -0.90 -6.67 20.78
N PRO A 285 -1.98 -6.98 20.04
CA PRO A 285 -1.91 -7.80 18.83
C PRO A 285 -1.12 -7.13 17.70
N ASN A 286 -0.64 -7.95 16.75
CA ASN A 286 0.23 -7.51 15.64
C ASN A 286 -0.50 -6.61 14.62
N ASP A 287 -1.79 -6.72 14.47
CA ASP A 287 -2.63 -5.91 13.57
C ASP A 287 -2.67 -4.41 13.94
N LEU A 288 -2.30 -4.07 15.17
CA LEU A 288 -2.13 -2.70 15.65
C LEU A 288 -0.74 -2.12 15.38
N GLN A 289 0.18 -2.88 14.79
CA GLN A 289 1.54 -2.42 14.55
C GLN A 289 1.57 -1.31 13.50
N VAL A 290 2.16 -0.16 13.87
CA VAL A 290 2.52 0.95 12.97
C VAL A 290 4.02 0.90 12.69
N GLY A 291 4.39 0.99 11.42
CA GLY A 291 5.79 1.00 11.01
C GLY A 291 6.02 0.42 9.62
N GLN A 292 7.28 0.30 9.23
CA GLN A 292 7.70 -0.22 7.93
C GLN A 292 7.16 -1.63 7.63
N THR A 293 7.10 -2.50 8.64
CA THR A 293 6.62 -3.88 8.53
C THR A 293 5.16 -4.05 8.97
N GLY A 294 4.57 -3.00 9.53
CA GLY A 294 3.16 -2.93 9.93
C GLY A 294 2.33 -2.07 8.99
N LYS A 295 1.32 -1.41 9.56
CA LYS A 295 0.49 -0.44 8.82
C LYS A 295 1.22 0.90 8.68
N ILE A 296 1.08 1.53 7.51
CA ILE A 296 1.51 2.91 7.28
C ILE A 296 0.28 3.79 7.41
N VAL A 297 0.39 4.82 8.26
CA VAL A 297 -0.71 5.72 8.61
C VAL A 297 -0.34 7.18 8.35
N ALA A 298 -1.31 8.01 7.98
CA ALA A 298 -1.15 9.44 7.82
C ALA A 298 -2.37 10.19 8.39
N PRO A 299 -2.63 10.09 9.70
CA PRO A 299 -3.75 10.75 10.35
C PRO A 299 -3.54 12.29 10.38
N GLU A 300 -4.61 12.99 10.69
CA GLU A 300 -4.55 14.42 11.01
C GLU A 300 -3.81 14.66 12.34
N LEU A 301 -3.99 13.74 13.30
CA LEU A 301 -3.32 13.78 14.60
C LEU A 301 -2.76 12.42 14.97
N TYR A 302 -1.47 12.34 15.19
CA TYR A 302 -0.76 11.17 15.68
C TYR A 302 -0.22 11.42 17.08
N MET A 303 -0.70 10.69 18.07
CA MET A 303 -0.26 10.82 19.47
C MET A 303 0.59 9.61 19.85
N ALA A 304 1.86 9.83 20.19
CA ALA A 304 2.83 8.78 20.51
C ALA A 304 3.20 8.79 22.01
N PHE A 305 2.83 7.74 22.72
CA PHE A 305 3.09 7.59 24.16
C PHE A 305 4.14 6.53 24.43
N GLY A 306 5.28 6.92 25.04
CA GLY A 306 6.39 6.03 25.34
C GLY A 306 7.03 5.37 24.11
N VAL A 307 6.99 6.07 22.98
CA VAL A 307 7.59 5.66 21.70
C VAL A 307 8.98 6.26 21.58
N SER A 308 10.01 5.43 21.30
CA SER A 308 11.38 5.90 21.14
C SER A 308 11.64 6.67 19.84
N GLY A 309 10.92 6.35 18.77
CA GLY A 309 11.14 6.95 17.45
C GLY A 309 12.18 6.21 16.60
N ALA A 310 12.23 4.88 16.68
CA ALA A 310 13.04 4.08 15.78
C ALA A 310 12.66 4.35 14.31
N ILE A 311 13.64 4.34 13.40
CA ILE A 311 13.48 4.68 11.98
C ILE A 311 12.36 3.88 11.34
N GLN A 312 12.23 2.60 11.71
CA GLN A 312 11.21 1.70 11.17
C GLN A 312 9.80 2.09 11.61
N HIS A 313 9.64 2.66 12.82
CA HIS A 313 8.37 3.19 13.29
C HIS A 313 8.03 4.50 12.60
N LEU A 314 9.02 5.39 12.51
CA LEU A 314 8.87 6.69 11.83
C LEU A 314 8.44 6.53 10.37
N ALA A 315 8.96 5.52 9.67
CA ALA A 315 8.55 5.20 8.30
C ALA A 315 7.05 4.94 8.15
N GLY A 316 6.38 4.51 9.22
CA GLY A 316 4.94 4.21 9.22
C GLY A 316 4.04 5.38 9.62
N MET A 317 4.59 6.51 10.16
CA MET A 317 3.76 7.58 10.70
C MET A 317 4.21 9.00 10.31
N ARG A 318 5.31 9.11 9.59
CA ARG A 318 5.94 10.40 9.22
C ARG A 318 5.00 11.34 8.46
N ASP A 319 4.10 10.80 7.64
CA ASP A 319 3.17 11.57 6.80
C ASP A 319 1.96 12.10 7.58
N SER A 320 1.93 11.93 8.92
CA SER A 320 0.90 12.50 9.78
C SER A 320 0.96 14.03 9.79
N LYS A 321 -0.19 14.73 9.77
CA LYS A 321 -0.22 16.20 9.72
C LYS A 321 0.31 16.84 10.99
N VAL A 322 -0.10 16.30 12.15
CA VAL A 322 0.35 16.74 13.47
C VAL A 322 0.80 15.54 14.26
N ILE A 323 2.00 15.62 14.83
CA ILE A 323 2.57 14.57 15.67
C ILE A 323 2.77 15.14 17.08
N VAL A 324 2.16 14.49 18.05
CA VAL A 324 2.33 14.77 19.49
C VAL A 324 3.06 13.60 20.12
N ALA A 325 4.23 13.83 20.71
CA ALA A 325 4.98 12.80 21.38
C ALA A 325 5.04 13.07 22.89
N VAL A 326 4.77 12.02 23.66
CA VAL A 326 4.86 12.00 25.11
C VAL A 326 5.84 10.91 25.50
N ASN A 327 7.00 11.31 26.02
CA ASN A 327 8.03 10.38 26.43
C ASN A 327 8.69 10.87 27.73
N ARG A 328 9.20 9.92 28.51
CA ARG A 328 9.99 10.22 29.70
C ARG A 328 11.44 10.61 29.34
N ASP A 329 11.95 10.07 28.24
CA ASP A 329 13.27 10.36 27.71
C ASP A 329 13.16 11.57 26.78
N ALA A 330 13.74 12.70 27.22
CA ALA A 330 13.73 13.94 26.46
C ALA A 330 14.60 13.88 25.19
N ASP A 331 15.58 12.97 25.15
CA ASP A 331 16.48 12.77 24.01
C ASP A 331 15.96 11.72 23.02
N ALA A 332 14.74 11.21 23.23
CA ALA A 332 14.15 10.21 22.35
C ALA A 332 14.06 10.72 20.90
N PRO A 333 14.50 9.96 19.88
CA PRO A 333 14.49 10.36 18.48
C PRO A 333 13.11 10.76 17.94
N ILE A 334 12.02 10.34 18.59
CA ILE A 334 10.65 10.74 18.21
C ILE A 334 10.48 12.27 18.24
N PHE A 335 11.21 12.97 19.09
CA PHE A 335 11.16 14.42 19.20
C PHE A 335 11.84 15.17 18.06
N GLN A 336 12.64 14.51 17.22
CA GLN A 336 13.28 15.10 16.03
C GLN A 336 12.32 15.22 14.83
N VAL A 337 11.19 14.52 14.85
CA VAL A 337 10.26 14.42 13.72
C VAL A 337 8.97 15.20 13.97
N ASN A 338 8.86 15.88 15.10
CA ASN A 338 7.60 16.46 15.59
C ASN A 338 7.31 17.86 15.04
N SER A 339 6.05 18.09 14.72
CA SER A 339 5.48 19.44 14.60
C SER A 339 5.12 20.03 15.97
N LEU A 340 4.88 19.21 16.99
CA LEU A 340 4.59 19.61 18.36
C LEU A 340 5.20 18.61 19.34
N SER A 341 6.24 18.99 20.08
CA SER A 341 6.82 18.15 21.12
C SER A 341 6.27 18.52 22.49
N LEU A 342 5.60 17.56 23.13
CA LEU A 342 5.23 17.65 24.54
C LEU A 342 6.09 16.65 25.32
N SER A 343 7.19 17.12 25.92
CA SER A 343 7.94 16.31 26.89
C SER A 343 7.18 16.32 28.22
N LEU A 344 6.27 15.35 28.38
CA LEU A 344 5.59 15.11 29.65
C LEU A 344 6.23 13.89 30.33
N SER A 345 6.61 14.05 31.57
CA SER A 345 6.96 12.92 32.42
C SER A 345 5.76 11.95 32.48
N LEU A 346 5.94 10.72 32.04
CA LEU A 346 4.89 9.68 32.01
C LEU A 346 4.28 9.41 33.41
N GLY A 347 4.95 9.83 34.48
CA GLY A 347 4.45 9.75 35.86
C GLY A 347 3.19 10.58 36.12
N TYR A 348 2.96 11.63 35.37
CA TYR A 348 1.76 12.48 35.56
C TYR A 348 0.48 11.85 34.99
N LEU A 349 0.60 11.03 33.96
CA LEU A 349 -0.54 10.31 33.38
C LEU A 349 -0.95 9.07 34.18
N MET A 350 -0.07 8.56 35.04
CA MET A 350 -0.28 7.32 35.80
C MET A 350 -0.78 7.55 37.22
N GLY A 351 -1.16 8.77 37.58
CA GLY A 351 -1.78 9.06 38.90
C GLY A 351 -0.88 8.90 40.11
N THR A 352 0.43 8.82 39.93
CA THR A 352 1.40 8.91 41.03
C THR A 352 1.77 10.38 41.24
N GLU A 353 1.41 10.91 42.41
CA GLU A 353 1.83 12.26 42.84
C GLU A 353 3.32 12.41 42.72
N ILE A 354 3.78 13.24 41.80
CA ILE A 354 5.17 13.68 41.73
C ILE A 354 5.28 14.96 42.57
N LYS A 355 5.84 14.81 43.76
CA LYS A 355 6.30 15.92 44.57
C LYS A 355 7.65 16.40 44.04
N ASP A 356 7.69 17.00 42.84
CA ASP A 356 8.83 17.80 42.44
C ASP A 356 8.40 18.87 41.44
N SER A 357 8.66 20.10 41.83
CA SER A 357 8.20 21.35 41.22
C SER A 357 9.08 21.84 40.05
N SER A 358 9.63 20.93 39.23
CA SER A 358 10.42 21.30 38.05
C SER A 358 9.89 20.63 36.75
N CYS A 359 8.58 20.67 36.52
CA CYS A 359 8.00 20.22 35.25
C CYS A 359 7.85 21.45 34.34
N GLY A 360 8.89 21.80 33.61
CA GLY A 360 8.84 22.79 32.53
C GLY A 360 8.14 22.20 31.31
N PHE A 361 7.05 22.82 30.89
CA PHE A 361 6.46 22.55 29.57
C PHE A 361 7.40 23.15 28.50
N ILE A 362 8.08 22.32 27.76
CA ILE A 362 8.80 22.77 26.56
C ILE A 362 7.84 22.60 25.37
N LEU A 363 7.13 23.66 25.02
CA LEU A 363 6.45 23.81 23.74
C LEU A 363 7.47 24.28 22.71
N ASN A 364 8.01 23.38 21.93
CA ASN A 364 8.87 23.75 20.80
C ASN A 364 8.03 23.70 19.53
N ALA A 365 7.43 24.83 19.17
CA ALA A 365 6.77 25.02 17.88
C ALA A 365 7.85 25.40 16.86
N ASN A 366 8.46 24.41 16.22
CA ASN A 366 9.31 24.64 15.05
C ASN A 366 8.43 24.99 13.86
N GLY A 367 8.37 26.28 13.53
CA GLY A 367 7.65 26.82 12.41
C GLY A 367 8.12 26.18 11.08
N TYR A 368 7.17 25.70 10.31
CA TYR A 368 7.35 25.41 8.90
C TYR A 368 7.80 26.68 8.19
N LYS A 369 9.05 26.72 7.74
CA LYS A 369 9.46 27.60 6.65
C LYS A 369 9.23 26.81 5.36
N SER A 370 8.18 27.18 4.65
CA SER A 370 8.00 26.84 3.24
C SER A 370 9.15 27.42 2.43
N SER A 371 9.87 26.60 1.73
CA SER A 371 10.70 26.96 0.59
C SER A 371 10.25 26.15 -0.62
#